data_74f25eb2e6bbe1cc0a6a78255b59cd39
#
_entry.id   74f25eb2e6bbe1cc0a6a78255b59cd39
#
_cell.length_a   1.000
_cell.length_b   1.000
_cell.length_c   1.000
_cell.angle_alpha   90.00
_cell.angle_beta   90.00
_cell.angle_gamma   90.00
#
_symmetry.space_group_name_H-M   'P 1'
#
loop_
_entity.id
_entity.type
_entity.pdbx_description
1 polymer ?
#
loop_
_entity_poly.entity_id
_entity_poly.type
_entity_poly.pdbx_seq_one_letter_code
_entity_poly.pdbx_strand_id
1 'polypeptide(L)'
;MEFEIFGNKDTRSGFGEGLAELGQTHPNVVALCADLTGSLKMDAFQKANPERFFQTGIAEANMIGMAAGMTIGGKIPFTGTFANFSTGRVYDQIRQSVAYSKKNVKICASHAGLTLGEDGATHQVLEDIGMMRMLPNMTVIVPADFNQTKQATIAIADHEGPVYLRFGRPVMPIFVKPDAKFVIGKAD
;
A
#
# COMPACT_ATOMS: atom_id res chain seq x y z
N MET A 1 25.42 13.20 -12.21
CA MET A 1 24.81 11.93 -12.67
C MET A 1 23.50 12.30 -13.32
N GLU A 2 23.37 12.16 -14.62
CA GLU A 2 22.08 12.39 -15.32
C GLU A 2 21.26 11.12 -15.23
N PHE A 3 20.03 11.23 -14.71
CA PHE A 3 19.08 10.12 -14.72
C PHE A 3 18.32 10.12 -16.03
N GLU A 4 18.18 8.96 -16.64
CA GLU A 4 17.25 8.76 -17.75
C GLU A 4 15.82 8.86 -17.23
N ILE A 5 14.98 9.68 -17.87
CA ILE A 5 13.59 9.89 -17.47
C ILE A 5 12.66 9.14 -18.44
N PHE A 6 11.88 8.20 -17.93
CA PHE A 6 10.95 7.35 -18.68
C PHE A 6 9.52 7.92 -18.76
N GLY A 7 9.34 9.18 -18.38
CA GLY A 7 8.06 9.87 -18.37
C GLY A 7 7.71 10.44 -16.99
N ASN A 8 6.46 10.81 -16.81
CA ASN A 8 5.96 11.36 -15.54
C ASN A 8 4.64 10.66 -15.17
N LYS A 9 4.54 10.12 -13.96
CA LYS A 9 3.32 9.47 -13.46
C LYS A 9 3.32 9.44 -11.93
N ASP A 10 2.14 9.40 -11.34
CA ASP A 10 2.00 9.30 -9.89
C ASP A 10 2.21 7.85 -9.39
N THR A 11 2.74 7.71 -8.20
CA THR A 11 3.01 6.41 -7.57
C THR A 11 1.74 5.63 -7.24
N ARG A 12 0.59 6.30 -7.03
CA ARG A 12 -0.71 5.65 -6.82
C ARG A 12 -1.13 4.83 -8.03
N SER A 13 -0.86 5.35 -9.24
CA SER A 13 -1.10 4.61 -10.48
C SER A 13 -0.23 3.35 -10.56
N GLY A 14 1.01 3.40 -10.06
CA GLY A 14 1.87 2.22 -9.94
C GLY A 14 1.26 1.17 -9.02
N PHE A 15 0.78 1.58 -7.83
CA PHE A 15 0.06 0.70 -6.93
C PHE A 15 -1.20 0.09 -7.57
N GLY A 16 -2.05 0.93 -8.19
CA GLY A 16 -3.29 0.46 -8.82
C GLY A 16 -3.06 -0.54 -9.95
N GLU A 17 -2.04 -0.31 -10.80
CA GLU A 17 -1.67 -1.25 -11.87
C GLU A 17 -1.09 -2.56 -11.32
N GLY A 18 -0.22 -2.49 -10.29
CA GLY A 18 0.31 -3.68 -9.63
C GLY A 18 -0.78 -4.51 -8.97
N LEU A 19 -1.71 -3.86 -8.28
CA LEU A 19 -2.85 -4.53 -7.64
C LEU A 19 -3.79 -5.18 -8.66
N ALA A 20 -4.06 -4.52 -9.80
CA ALA A 20 -4.87 -5.07 -10.88
C ALA A 20 -4.22 -6.33 -11.50
N GLU A 21 -2.90 -6.32 -11.66
CA GLU A 21 -2.13 -7.48 -12.14
C GLU A 21 -2.18 -8.64 -11.13
N LEU A 22 -2.04 -8.36 -9.84
CA LEU A 22 -2.21 -9.35 -8.77
C LEU A 22 -3.62 -9.95 -8.76
N GLY A 23 -4.63 -9.17 -9.10
CA GLY A 23 -6.00 -9.66 -9.25
C GLY A 23 -6.15 -10.78 -10.27
N GLN A 24 -5.28 -10.82 -11.29
CA GLN A 24 -5.28 -11.86 -12.32
C GLN A 24 -4.39 -13.05 -11.97
N THR A 25 -3.29 -12.81 -11.27
CA THR A 25 -2.24 -13.80 -11.06
C THR A 25 -2.29 -14.47 -9.67
N HIS A 26 -2.91 -13.81 -8.68
CA HIS A 26 -2.92 -14.26 -7.28
C HIS A 26 -4.36 -14.40 -6.74
N PRO A 27 -4.98 -15.57 -6.82
CA PRO A 27 -6.39 -15.78 -6.44
C PRO A 27 -6.67 -15.55 -4.94
N ASN A 28 -5.62 -15.61 -4.10
CA ASN A 28 -5.73 -15.34 -2.67
C ASN A 28 -5.62 -13.85 -2.30
N VAL A 29 -5.21 -12.99 -3.25
CA VAL A 29 -5.18 -11.55 -3.01
C VAL A 29 -6.60 -11.02 -2.94
N VAL A 30 -6.87 -10.28 -1.87
CA VAL A 30 -8.11 -9.51 -1.65
C VAL A 30 -7.77 -8.06 -1.35
N ALA A 31 -8.65 -7.15 -1.70
CA ALA A 31 -8.43 -5.72 -1.46
C ALA A 31 -9.53 -5.14 -0.56
N LEU A 32 -9.13 -4.33 0.41
CA LEU A 32 -10.04 -3.61 1.31
C LEU A 32 -9.79 -2.11 1.18
N CYS A 33 -10.84 -1.31 1.13
CA CYS A 33 -10.71 0.14 1.00
C CYS A 33 -11.62 0.88 1.98
N ALA A 34 -11.08 1.95 2.57
CA ALA A 34 -11.84 2.84 3.46
C ALA A 34 -12.33 4.08 2.70
N ASP A 35 -13.28 3.89 1.78
CA ASP A 35 -13.99 4.91 0.99
C ASP A 35 -13.11 5.81 0.10
N LEU A 36 -11.95 5.30 -0.34
CA LEU A 36 -10.96 6.04 -1.14
C LEU A 36 -10.53 5.29 -2.42
N THR A 37 -11.40 4.44 -2.98
CA THR A 37 -11.10 3.56 -4.12
C THR A 37 -10.45 4.30 -5.29
N GLY A 38 -11.09 5.37 -5.79
CA GLY A 38 -10.58 6.17 -6.91
C GLY A 38 -9.29 6.92 -6.56
N SER A 39 -9.17 7.41 -5.32
CA SER A 39 -7.97 8.12 -4.84
C SER A 39 -6.73 7.21 -4.82
N LEU A 40 -6.91 5.93 -4.52
CA LEU A 40 -5.83 4.93 -4.51
C LEU A 40 -5.71 4.16 -5.83
N LYS A 41 -6.51 4.48 -6.86
CA LYS A 41 -6.49 3.77 -8.17
C LYS A 41 -6.82 2.27 -8.06
N MET A 42 -7.67 1.89 -7.10
CA MET A 42 -8.07 0.51 -6.89
C MET A 42 -9.24 0.07 -7.80
N ASP A 43 -9.78 0.98 -8.62
CA ASP A 43 -10.96 0.77 -9.46
C ASP A 43 -10.82 -0.42 -10.41
N ALA A 44 -9.65 -0.59 -11.01
CA ALA A 44 -9.39 -1.69 -11.96
C ALA A 44 -9.49 -3.06 -11.28
N PHE A 45 -8.91 -3.20 -10.08
CA PHE A 45 -9.04 -4.42 -9.28
C PHE A 45 -10.49 -4.67 -8.88
N GLN A 46 -11.19 -3.64 -8.35
CA GLN A 46 -12.59 -3.74 -7.96
C GLN A 46 -13.49 -4.20 -9.12
N LYS A 47 -13.30 -3.61 -10.31
CA LYS A 47 -14.10 -3.95 -11.50
C LYS A 47 -13.87 -5.39 -11.96
N ALA A 48 -12.62 -5.85 -11.93
CA ALA A 48 -12.23 -7.19 -12.40
C ALA A 48 -12.52 -8.29 -11.37
N ASN A 49 -12.54 -7.95 -10.08
CA ASN A 49 -12.62 -8.91 -8.97
C ASN A 49 -13.60 -8.41 -7.87
N PRO A 50 -14.87 -8.15 -8.20
CA PRO A 50 -15.82 -7.55 -7.25
C PRO A 50 -16.04 -8.40 -6.00
N GLU A 51 -15.92 -9.73 -6.09
CA GLU A 51 -16.06 -10.67 -4.98
C GLU A 51 -14.84 -10.71 -4.05
N ARG A 52 -13.75 -10.09 -4.47
CA ARG A 52 -12.49 -9.98 -3.71
C ARG A 52 -12.16 -8.55 -3.30
N PHE A 53 -13.10 -7.63 -3.51
CA PHE A 53 -12.99 -6.23 -3.11
C PHE A 53 -14.00 -5.89 -2.02
N PHE A 54 -13.53 -5.34 -0.90
CA PHE A 54 -14.34 -5.02 0.27
C PHE A 54 -14.26 -3.54 0.59
N GLN A 55 -15.39 -2.85 0.45
CA GLN A 55 -15.51 -1.46 0.89
C GLN A 55 -15.93 -1.44 2.35
N THR A 56 -15.09 -0.86 3.21
CA THR A 56 -15.34 -0.82 4.66
C THR A 56 -15.98 0.50 5.13
N GLY A 57 -16.15 1.46 4.23
CA GLY A 57 -16.50 2.83 4.60
C GLY A 57 -15.36 3.55 5.32
N ILE A 58 -15.63 4.70 5.90
CA ILE A 58 -14.64 5.47 6.69
C ILE A 58 -14.47 4.81 8.06
N ALA A 59 -13.91 3.59 8.06
CA ALA A 59 -13.75 2.74 9.24
C ALA A 59 -12.43 1.96 9.20
N GLU A 60 -11.33 2.68 9.22
CA GLU A 60 -9.98 2.11 9.02
C GLU A 60 -9.60 1.08 10.10
N ALA A 61 -10.02 1.29 11.34
CA ALA A 61 -9.80 0.32 12.42
C ALA A 61 -10.50 -1.02 12.14
N ASN A 62 -11.75 -0.97 11.63
CA ASN A 62 -12.48 -2.15 11.18
C ASN A 62 -11.79 -2.81 9.98
N MET A 63 -11.33 -2.00 9.00
CA MET A 63 -10.59 -2.49 7.82
C MET A 63 -9.36 -3.31 8.23
N ILE A 64 -8.55 -2.83 9.16
CA ILE A 64 -7.36 -3.54 9.66
C ILE A 64 -7.76 -4.83 10.39
N GLY A 65 -8.80 -4.79 11.23
CA GLY A 65 -9.31 -5.99 11.91
C GLY A 65 -9.82 -7.05 10.94
N MET A 66 -10.60 -6.65 9.93
CA MET A 66 -11.06 -7.54 8.85
C MET A 66 -9.89 -8.16 8.08
N ALA A 67 -8.91 -7.32 7.68
CA ALA A 67 -7.72 -7.79 6.97
C ALA A 67 -6.95 -8.83 7.81
N ALA A 68 -6.71 -8.57 9.09
CA ALA A 68 -6.06 -9.52 9.97
C ALA A 68 -6.82 -10.85 10.07
N GLY A 69 -8.15 -10.80 10.18
CA GLY A 69 -9.02 -11.98 10.20
C GLY A 69 -8.96 -12.78 8.90
N MET A 70 -8.96 -12.12 7.74
CA MET A 70 -8.91 -12.77 6.43
C MET A 70 -7.62 -13.59 6.21
N THR A 71 -6.51 -13.22 6.86
CA THR A 71 -5.27 -14.00 6.77
C THR A 71 -5.40 -15.39 7.39
N ILE A 72 -6.30 -15.59 8.36
CA ILE A 72 -6.57 -16.90 8.98
C ILE A 72 -7.17 -17.88 7.95
N GLY A 73 -7.95 -17.34 7.00
CA GLY A 73 -8.50 -18.08 5.86
C GLY A 73 -7.55 -18.19 4.65
N GLY A 74 -6.26 -17.89 4.81
CA GLY A 74 -5.25 -17.98 3.75
C GLY A 74 -5.34 -16.86 2.70
N LYS A 75 -6.04 -15.74 2.99
CA LYS A 75 -6.06 -14.57 2.09
C LYS A 75 -4.85 -13.69 2.32
N ILE A 76 -4.51 -12.94 1.27
CA ILE A 76 -3.45 -11.92 1.28
C ILE A 76 -4.14 -10.55 1.11
N PRO A 77 -4.55 -9.89 2.21
CA PRO A 77 -5.28 -8.65 2.14
C PRO A 77 -4.35 -7.44 1.89
N PHE A 78 -4.72 -6.64 0.88
CA PHE A 78 -4.17 -5.33 0.58
C PHE A 78 -5.17 -4.28 1.08
N THR A 79 -4.80 -3.52 2.11
CA THR A 79 -5.66 -2.44 2.64
C THR A 79 -5.29 -1.11 2.00
N GLY A 80 -6.27 -0.27 1.69
CA GLY A 80 -6.05 1.01 1.02
C GLY A 80 -6.76 2.16 1.71
N THR A 81 -5.97 3.14 2.18
CA THR A 81 -6.42 4.46 2.64
C THR A 81 -5.25 5.46 2.61
N PHE A 82 -5.44 6.70 3.07
CA PHE A 82 -4.34 7.66 3.18
C PHE A 82 -3.38 7.28 4.31
N ALA A 83 -2.11 7.62 4.16
CA ALA A 83 -1.05 7.23 5.09
C ALA A 83 -1.32 7.68 6.54
N ASN A 84 -1.86 8.88 6.75
CA ASN A 84 -2.25 9.33 8.06
C ASN A 84 -3.34 8.43 8.70
N PHE A 85 -4.29 7.97 7.89
CA PHE A 85 -5.41 7.16 8.36
C PHE A 85 -5.05 5.68 8.51
N SER A 86 -4.08 5.19 7.73
CA SER A 86 -3.55 3.83 7.84
C SER A 86 -2.46 3.65 8.89
N THR A 87 -2.08 4.70 9.61
CA THR A 87 -1.04 4.64 10.64
C THR A 87 -1.53 5.16 11.99
N GLY A 88 -1.56 6.47 12.21
CA GLY A 88 -1.87 7.06 13.51
C GLY A 88 -3.22 6.65 14.08
N ARG A 89 -4.28 6.72 13.26
CA ARG A 89 -5.66 6.41 13.65
C ARG A 89 -5.88 4.96 14.05
N VAL A 90 -5.08 4.03 13.52
CA VAL A 90 -5.26 2.58 13.66
C VAL A 90 -4.02 1.86 14.20
N TYR A 91 -3.13 2.61 14.84
CA TYR A 91 -1.84 2.10 15.29
C TYR A 91 -1.96 0.89 16.22
N ASP A 92 -2.89 0.93 17.17
CA ASP A 92 -3.10 -0.19 18.09
C ASP A 92 -3.61 -1.44 17.38
N GLN A 93 -4.54 -1.31 16.44
CA GLN A 93 -5.04 -2.44 15.65
C GLN A 93 -3.90 -3.07 14.83
N ILE A 94 -3.04 -2.26 14.21
CA ILE A 94 -1.88 -2.77 13.48
C ILE A 94 -0.92 -3.47 14.42
N ARG A 95 -0.61 -2.84 15.56
CA ARG A 95 0.32 -3.40 16.55
C ARG A 95 -0.13 -4.76 17.06
N GLN A 96 -1.39 -4.88 17.51
CA GLN A 96 -1.92 -6.09 18.14
C GLN A 96 -2.29 -7.16 17.10
N SER A 97 -3.13 -6.78 16.14
CA SER A 97 -3.78 -7.75 15.25
C SER A 97 -2.93 -8.13 14.04
N VAL A 98 -1.94 -7.30 13.66
CA VAL A 98 -1.14 -7.50 12.46
C VAL A 98 0.32 -7.79 12.81
N ALA A 99 1.02 -6.83 13.43
CA ALA A 99 2.46 -6.91 13.62
C ALA A 99 2.85 -7.97 14.68
N TYR A 100 2.27 -7.88 15.89
CA TYR A 100 2.53 -8.84 16.96
C TYR A 100 2.13 -10.26 16.54
N SER A 101 0.99 -10.39 15.88
CA SER A 101 0.44 -11.68 15.43
C SER A 101 1.05 -12.19 14.12
N LYS A 102 2.04 -11.50 13.54
CA LYS A 102 2.73 -11.84 12.28
C LYS A 102 1.77 -12.12 11.11
N LYS A 103 0.67 -11.34 11.01
CA LYS A 103 -0.33 -11.54 9.96
C LYS A 103 0.14 -11.00 8.62
N ASN A 104 -0.14 -11.74 7.56
CA ASN A 104 0.27 -11.42 6.19
C ASN A 104 -0.60 -10.32 5.55
N VAL A 105 -0.64 -9.14 6.18
CA VAL A 105 -1.43 -7.97 5.73
C VAL A 105 -0.52 -6.97 5.02
N LYS A 106 -0.96 -6.47 3.86
CA LYS A 106 -0.28 -5.42 3.09
C LYS A 106 -1.00 -4.10 3.33
N ILE A 107 -0.41 -3.24 4.15
CA ILE A 107 -0.94 -1.92 4.49
C ILE A 107 -0.45 -0.94 3.42
N CYS A 108 -1.33 -0.58 2.46
CA CYS A 108 -0.98 0.26 1.33
C CYS A 108 -1.45 1.70 1.59
N ALA A 109 -0.47 2.57 1.85
CA ALA A 109 -0.66 3.89 2.41
C ALA A 109 -0.35 4.99 1.39
N SER A 110 -1.40 5.57 0.83
CA SER A 110 -1.32 6.64 -0.18
C SER A 110 -1.26 8.03 0.45
N HIS A 111 -0.97 9.04 -0.37
CA HIS A 111 -0.97 10.45 0.03
C HIS A 111 -0.04 10.74 1.21
N ALA A 112 1.10 10.05 1.27
CA ALA A 112 2.04 10.16 2.36
C ALA A 112 2.86 11.47 2.31
N GLY A 113 3.23 11.96 3.48
CA GLY A 113 4.09 13.13 3.65
C GLY A 113 3.36 14.46 3.42
N LEU A 114 4.14 15.51 3.17
CA LEU A 114 3.65 16.87 2.94
C LEU A 114 3.04 17.06 1.54
N THR A 115 3.46 16.26 0.58
CA THR A 115 3.06 16.37 -0.83
C THR A 115 1.61 15.94 -1.11
N LEU A 116 0.87 15.52 -0.10
CA LEU A 116 -0.58 15.38 -0.17
C LEU A 116 -1.23 16.69 -0.65
N GLY A 117 -0.74 17.84 -0.14
CA GLY A 117 -1.09 19.17 -0.66
C GLY A 117 -2.29 19.81 0.02
N GLU A 118 -3.31 20.16 -0.75
CA GLU A 118 -4.43 21.04 -0.37
C GLU A 118 -5.32 20.53 0.77
N ASP A 119 -5.37 19.23 1.05
CA ASP A 119 -6.15 18.69 2.19
C ASP A 119 -5.55 19.11 3.55
N GLY A 120 -4.29 19.56 3.56
CA GLY A 120 -3.65 20.21 4.67
C GLY A 120 -3.24 19.31 5.83
N ALA A 121 -2.93 19.93 6.96
CA ALA A 121 -2.28 19.29 8.12
C ALA A 121 -3.07 18.12 8.74
N THR A 122 -4.39 18.08 8.59
CA THR A 122 -5.23 16.99 9.11
C THR A 122 -5.07 15.68 8.32
N HIS A 123 -4.51 15.75 7.11
CA HIS A 123 -4.32 14.63 6.20
C HIS A 123 -2.84 14.31 5.94
N GLN A 124 -1.97 15.31 6.07
CA GLN A 124 -0.53 15.14 5.97
C GLN A 124 0.02 14.29 7.12
N VAL A 125 1.07 13.52 6.87
CA VAL A 125 1.71 12.69 7.88
C VAL A 125 3.23 12.74 7.71
N LEU A 126 3.95 12.92 8.82
CA LEU A 126 5.42 12.95 8.87
C LEU A 126 6.00 11.75 9.62
N GLU A 127 5.25 11.21 10.56
CA GLU A 127 5.66 10.22 11.56
C GLU A 127 5.39 8.77 11.14
N ASP A 128 4.72 8.54 10.03
CA ASP A 128 4.25 7.22 9.59
C ASP A 128 5.37 6.17 9.47
N ILE A 129 6.49 6.53 8.85
CA ILE A 129 7.65 5.63 8.72
C ILE A 129 8.19 5.28 10.10
N GLY A 130 8.32 6.29 10.99
CA GLY A 130 8.80 6.10 12.36
C GLY A 130 7.91 5.12 13.13
N MET A 131 6.59 5.37 13.14
CA MET A 131 5.62 4.50 13.79
C MET A 131 5.66 3.06 13.29
N MET A 132 5.68 2.87 11.97
CA MET A 132 5.68 1.52 11.38
C MET A 132 7.00 0.77 11.62
N ARG A 133 8.14 1.47 11.61
CA ARG A 133 9.45 0.87 11.92
C ARG A 133 9.60 0.42 13.38
N MET A 134 8.82 0.97 14.30
CA MET A 134 8.83 0.55 15.71
C MET A 134 8.08 -0.77 15.95
N LEU A 135 7.26 -1.20 15.01
CA LEU A 135 6.48 -2.43 15.15
C LEU A 135 7.33 -3.68 14.83
N PRO A 136 7.26 -4.72 15.65
CA PRO A 136 7.96 -5.97 15.36
C PRO A 136 7.41 -6.62 14.09
N ASN A 137 8.26 -7.30 13.34
CA ASN A 137 7.94 -8.03 12.11
C ASN A 137 7.48 -7.15 10.93
N MET A 138 7.31 -5.84 11.10
CA MET A 138 6.85 -4.94 10.05
C MET A 138 7.96 -4.69 9.03
N THR A 139 7.68 -4.97 7.77
CA THR A 139 8.52 -4.54 6.63
C THR A 139 8.01 -3.20 6.11
N VAL A 140 8.87 -2.19 6.06
CA VAL A 140 8.53 -0.84 5.56
C VAL A 140 9.17 -0.64 4.20
N ILE A 141 8.35 -0.33 3.18
CA ILE A 141 8.78 -0.11 1.80
C ILE A 141 8.30 1.26 1.33
N VAL A 142 9.24 2.06 0.81
CA VAL A 142 9.00 3.41 0.30
C VAL A 142 9.55 3.49 -1.13
N PRO A 143 8.75 3.10 -2.13
CA PRO A 143 9.19 3.14 -3.52
C PRO A 143 9.35 4.58 -4.02
N ALA A 144 10.32 4.77 -4.91
CA ALA A 144 10.75 6.10 -5.36
C ALA A 144 9.85 6.68 -6.45
N ASP A 145 9.32 5.87 -7.37
CA ASP A 145 8.52 6.32 -8.51
C ASP A 145 7.42 5.32 -8.89
N PHE A 146 6.74 5.60 -10.00
CA PHE A 146 5.66 4.77 -10.53
C PHE A 146 6.10 3.31 -10.79
N ASN A 147 7.22 3.10 -11.49
CA ASN A 147 7.68 1.76 -11.85
C ASN A 147 8.07 0.95 -10.62
N GLN A 148 8.80 1.57 -9.69
CA GLN A 148 9.20 0.91 -8.46
C GLN A 148 7.98 0.62 -7.57
N THR A 149 6.97 1.50 -7.54
CA THR A 149 5.74 1.25 -6.77
C THR A 149 4.97 0.07 -7.35
N LYS A 150 4.83 -0.02 -8.69
CA LYS A 150 4.19 -1.17 -9.34
C LYS A 150 4.89 -2.48 -8.99
N GLN A 151 6.20 -2.50 -9.14
CA GLN A 151 7.01 -3.70 -8.85
C GLN A 151 7.00 -4.07 -7.36
N ALA A 152 7.09 -3.09 -6.47
CA ALA A 152 6.97 -3.32 -5.03
C ALA A 152 5.60 -3.91 -4.66
N THR A 153 4.52 -3.39 -5.26
CA THR A 153 3.16 -3.90 -5.04
C THR A 153 3.04 -5.37 -5.42
N ILE A 154 3.63 -5.77 -6.55
CA ILE A 154 3.65 -7.17 -6.97
C ILE A 154 4.51 -8.02 -6.04
N ALA A 155 5.73 -7.57 -5.73
CA ALA A 155 6.69 -8.32 -4.93
C ALA A 155 6.21 -8.60 -3.49
N ILE A 156 5.43 -7.69 -2.89
CA ILE A 156 4.95 -7.90 -1.52
C ILE A 156 3.86 -8.97 -1.43
N ALA A 157 3.21 -9.36 -2.51
CA ALA A 157 2.24 -10.46 -2.48
C ALA A 157 2.90 -11.79 -2.09
N ASP A 158 4.14 -12.02 -2.55
CA ASP A 158 4.92 -13.23 -2.24
C ASP A 158 5.77 -13.09 -0.96
N HIS A 159 5.82 -11.91 -0.37
CA HIS A 159 6.55 -11.66 0.87
C HIS A 159 5.68 -12.03 2.08
N GLU A 160 6.05 -13.03 2.83
CA GLU A 160 5.32 -13.45 4.03
C GLU A 160 5.50 -12.45 5.18
N GLY A 161 4.39 -12.07 5.81
CA GLY A 161 4.38 -11.16 6.94
C GLY A 161 3.80 -9.76 6.64
N PRO A 162 3.71 -8.89 7.67
CA PRO A 162 3.14 -7.57 7.55
C PRO A 162 4.05 -6.63 6.77
N VAL A 163 3.44 -5.89 5.84
CA VAL A 163 4.15 -4.88 5.04
C VAL A 163 3.41 -3.54 5.13
N TYR A 164 4.14 -2.47 5.31
CA TYR A 164 3.71 -1.10 5.11
C TYR A 164 4.32 -0.57 3.80
N LEU A 165 3.49 -0.43 2.77
CA LEU A 165 3.87 0.13 1.48
C LEU A 165 3.42 1.59 1.42
N ARG A 166 4.38 2.53 1.38
CA ARG A 166 4.16 3.97 1.45
C ARG A 166 4.35 4.65 0.11
N PHE A 167 3.36 5.40 -0.35
CA PHE A 167 3.48 6.13 -1.62
C PHE A 167 2.75 7.48 -1.60
N GLY A 168 3.17 8.39 -2.50
CA GLY A 168 2.68 9.76 -2.55
C GLY A 168 1.49 9.96 -3.50
N ARG A 169 1.05 11.25 -3.60
CA ARG A 169 -0.04 11.69 -4.49
C ARG A 169 0.45 12.32 -5.80
N PRO A 170 1.53 13.16 -5.79
CA PRO A 170 1.86 13.94 -6.97
C PRO A 170 2.37 13.10 -8.13
N VAL A 171 2.18 13.66 -9.33
CA VAL A 171 2.90 13.20 -10.52
C VAL A 171 4.37 13.57 -10.35
N MET A 172 5.26 12.64 -10.67
CA MET A 172 6.69 12.80 -10.54
C MET A 172 7.43 12.10 -11.68
N PRO A 173 8.69 12.46 -11.96
CA PRO A 173 9.50 11.78 -12.96
C PRO A 173 9.65 10.29 -12.66
N ILE A 174 9.64 9.48 -13.70
CA ILE A 174 9.95 8.05 -13.64
C ILE A 174 11.42 7.88 -14.05
N PHE A 175 12.24 7.38 -13.13
CA PHE A 175 13.67 7.16 -13.36
C PHE A 175 14.10 5.71 -13.09
N VAL A 176 13.28 4.90 -12.47
CA VAL A 176 13.49 3.45 -12.39
C VAL A 176 13.03 2.82 -13.72
N LYS A 177 13.85 1.95 -14.29
CA LYS A 177 13.54 1.27 -15.55
C LYS A 177 12.28 0.42 -15.41
N PRO A 178 11.44 0.33 -16.47
CA PRO A 178 10.21 -0.47 -16.44
C PRO A 178 10.43 -1.96 -16.13
N ASP A 179 11.58 -2.48 -16.52
CA ASP A 179 11.99 -3.89 -16.37
C ASP A 179 12.94 -4.12 -15.17
N ALA A 180 13.22 -3.09 -14.37
CA ALA A 180 14.07 -3.21 -13.20
C ALA A 180 13.44 -4.18 -12.20
N LYS A 181 14.23 -5.07 -11.62
CA LYS A 181 13.76 -6.05 -10.65
C LYS A 181 13.76 -5.44 -9.25
N PHE A 182 12.59 -5.29 -8.66
CA PHE A 182 12.47 -4.88 -7.26
C PHE A 182 12.85 -6.04 -6.32
N VAL A 183 13.73 -5.77 -5.36
CA VAL A 183 14.18 -6.77 -4.37
C VAL A 183 14.01 -6.18 -2.97
N ILE A 184 13.11 -6.78 -2.18
CA ILE A 184 12.89 -6.36 -0.79
C ILE A 184 14.20 -6.49 0.00
N GLY A 185 14.55 -5.42 0.73
CA GLY A 185 15.79 -5.37 1.53
C GLY A 185 17.00 -4.83 0.79
N LYS A 186 16.87 -4.47 -0.49
CA LYS A 186 17.89 -3.71 -1.24
C LYS A 186 17.38 -2.32 -1.54
N ALA A 187 18.26 -1.34 -1.38
CA ALA A 187 18.05 0.02 -1.90
C ALA A 187 18.66 0.12 -3.31
N ASP A 188 17.97 0.86 -4.18
CA ASP A 188 18.46 1.22 -5.53
C ASP A 188 19.24 2.53 -5.49
#